data_cac03a0da881c9d3f061d2437728936e
#
_entry.id   cac03a0da881c9d3f061d2437728936e
#
_cell.length_a   1.000
_cell.length_b   1.000
_cell.length_c   1.000
_cell.angle_alpha   90.00
_cell.angle_beta   90.00
_cell.angle_gamma   90.00
#
_symmetry.space_group_name_H-M   'P 1'
#
loop_
_entity.id
_entity.type
_entity.pdbx_description
1 polymer ?
#
loop_
_entity_poly.entity_id
_entity_poly.type
_entity_poly.pdbx_seq_one_letter_code
_entity_poly.pdbx_strand_id
1 'polypeptide(L)'
;MTDQLKNLFFAIDLSNIFQKHHWHMLLNSDEKYHFNYRGEIADYYLMLSYNNNTIKFNYTLDIEIPKDKINDLLMLINFVNQKNQDRFFVFDFEVNKIKFYFNKQCFLKLKKKILEDVIEENLNITNYLFRDFALAIHNLVYSEKIDQSSFQLMFLKIEGCA
;
A
#
# COMPACT_ATOMS: atom_id res chain seq x y z
N MET A 1 19.64 18.55 8.44
CA MET A 1 18.23 18.13 8.72
C MET A 1 17.90 16.75 8.17
N THR A 2 18.42 16.38 7.02
CA THR A 2 18.33 15.02 6.42
C THR A 2 18.90 13.92 7.33
N ASP A 3 19.92 14.22 8.13
CA ASP A 3 20.61 13.24 8.98
C ASP A 3 19.76 12.73 10.17
N GLN A 4 18.82 13.53 10.67
CA GLN A 4 18.04 13.12 11.84
C GLN A 4 17.05 11.98 11.51
N LEU A 5 16.35 12.08 10.38
CA LEU A 5 15.42 11.03 9.96
C LEU A 5 16.19 9.76 9.59
N LYS A 6 17.33 9.92 8.91
CA LYS A 6 18.25 8.82 8.60
C LYS A 6 18.71 8.08 9.85
N ASN A 7 19.19 8.81 10.86
CA ASN A 7 19.62 8.22 12.12
C ASN A 7 18.49 7.52 12.88
N LEU A 8 17.26 8.04 12.80
CA LEU A 8 16.08 7.39 13.37
C LEU A 8 15.75 6.09 12.66
N PHE A 9 15.80 6.05 11.33
CA PHE A 9 15.58 4.81 10.56
C PHE A 9 16.63 3.75 10.90
N PHE A 10 17.90 4.12 11.04
CA PHE A 10 18.95 3.18 11.48
C PHE A 10 18.76 2.68 12.91
N ALA A 11 18.14 3.49 13.77
CA ALA A 11 17.89 3.13 15.18
C ALA A 11 16.67 2.24 15.36
N ILE A 12 15.82 2.05 14.33
CA ILE A 12 14.62 1.23 14.36
C ILE A 12 14.93 -0.17 13.82
N ASP A 13 14.44 -1.19 14.49
CA ASP A 13 14.42 -2.54 13.96
C ASP A 13 13.24 -2.74 13.01
N LEU A 14 13.39 -2.22 11.79
CA LEU A 14 12.37 -2.34 10.73
C LEU A 14 12.05 -3.81 10.43
N SER A 15 13.04 -4.69 10.44
CA SER A 15 12.84 -6.11 10.16
C SER A 15 11.85 -6.72 11.16
N ASN A 16 12.03 -6.43 12.45
CA ASN A 16 11.13 -6.94 13.50
C ASN A 16 9.72 -6.34 13.39
N ILE A 17 9.60 -5.02 13.12
CA ILE A 17 8.30 -4.39 12.95
C ILE A 17 7.54 -5.04 11.79
N PHE A 18 8.17 -5.16 10.63
CA PHE A 18 7.55 -5.73 9.45
C PHE A 18 7.22 -7.21 9.61
N GLN A 19 8.09 -7.98 10.26
CA GLN A 19 7.86 -9.41 10.52
C GLN A 19 6.63 -9.67 11.40
N LYS A 20 6.33 -8.82 12.37
CA LYS A 20 5.09 -8.89 13.18
C LYS A 20 3.82 -8.79 12.32
N HIS A 21 3.90 -8.13 11.18
CA HIS A 21 2.82 -7.97 10.21
C HIS A 21 2.93 -8.92 9.02
N HIS A 22 3.75 -10.00 9.14
CA HIS A 22 3.97 -11.02 8.11
C HIS A 22 4.65 -10.51 6.84
N TRP A 23 5.32 -9.35 6.91
CA TRP A 23 6.17 -8.84 5.84
C TRP A 23 7.60 -9.34 6.00
N HIS A 24 8.23 -9.72 4.91
CA HIS A 24 9.61 -10.21 4.89
C HIS A 24 10.52 -9.19 4.20
N MET A 25 11.62 -8.83 4.84
CA MET A 25 12.62 -7.96 4.24
C MET A 25 13.39 -8.71 3.15
N LEU A 26 13.43 -8.14 1.95
CA LEU A 26 14.16 -8.69 0.80
C LEU A 26 15.52 -8.05 0.64
N LEU A 27 15.59 -6.73 0.76
CA LEU A 27 16.77 -5.93 0.49
C LEU A 27 16.77 -4.68 1.35
N ASN A 28 17.96 -4.32 1.84
CA ASN A 28 18.24 -3.03 2.45
C ASN A 28 19.39 -2.41 1.66
N SER A 29 19.11 -1.36 0.90
CA SER A 29 20.10 -0.59 0.15
C SER A 29 19.95 0.88 0.50
N ASP A 30 20.90 1.70 0.11
CA ASP A 30 20.97 3.14 0.43
C ASP A 30 19.62 3.84 0.48
N GLU A 31 19.12 4.06 1.71
CA GLU A 31 17.87 4.79 1.99
C GLU A 31 16.58 4.13 1.46
N LYS A 32 16.64 2.86 1.00
CA LYS A 32 15.50 2.09 0.51
C LYS A 32 15.47 0.71 1.15
N TYR A 33 14.29 0.36 1.65
CA TYR A 33 14.02 -0.93 2.26
C TYR A 33 12.94 -1.62 1.44
N HIS A 34 13.19 -2.85 1.02
CA HIS A 34 12.28 -3.64 0.22
C HIS A 34 11.73 -4.80 1.04
N PHE A 35 10.42 -4.94 1.00
CA PHE A 35 9.70 -6.00 1.70
C PHE A 35 8.74 -6.69 0.76
N ASN A 36 8.41 -7.94 1.06
CA ASN A 36 7.30 -8.64 0.43
C ASN A 36 6.35 -9.20 1.48
N TYR A 37 5.11 -9.37 1.07
CA TYR A 37 4.06 -10.03 1.81
C TYR A 37 3.33 -10.99 0.85
N ARG A 38 3.17 -12.25 1.24
CA ARG A 38 2.38 -13.23 0.50
C ARG A 38 0.95 -13.20 0.98
N GLY A 39 0.08 -12.63 0.17
CA GLY A 39 -1.36 -12.62 0.42
C GLY A 39 -2.04 -13.86 -0.16
N GLU A 40 -3.28 -14.10 0.27
CA GLU A 40 -4.10 -15.21 -0.26
C GLU A 40 -4.49 -15.02 -1.73
N ILE A 41 -4.63 -13.76 -2.15
CA ILE A 41 -5.12 -13.39 -3.48
C ILE A 41 -3.99 -12.91 -4.38
N ALA A 42 -3.03 -12.18 -3.80
CA ALA A 42 -1.89 -11.61 -4.52
C ALA A 42 -0.69 -11.45 -3.63
N ASP A 43 0.48 -11.43 -4.22
CA ASP A 43 1.70 -11.00 -3.54
C ASP A 43 1.80 -9.47 -3.57
N TYR A 44 2.35 -8.90 -2.50
CA TYR A 44 2.55 -7.47 -2.35
C TYR A 44 4.03 -7.19 -2.15
N TYR A 45 4.50 -6.14 -2.80
CA TYR A 45 5.85 -5.62 -2.62
C TYR A 45 5.77 -4.20 -2.10
N LEU A 46 6.57 -3.89 -1.10
CA LEU A 46 6.70 -2.55 -0.54
C LEU A 46 8.13 -2.06 -0.70
N MET A 47 8.28 -0.87 -1.24
CA MET A 47 9.49 -0.08 -1.13
C MET A 47 9.24 1.05 -0.13
N LEU A 48 9.88 0.97 1.03
CA LEU A 48 9.91 2.02 2.04
C LEU A 48 11.15 2.88 1.81
N SER A 49 10.97 4.17 1.74
CA SER A 49 12.07 5.13 1.61
C SER A 49 11.78 6.40 2.39
N TYR A 50 12.81 7.21 2.63
CA TYR A 50 12.66 8.51 3.26
C TYR A 50 13.48 9.56 2.51
N ASN A 51 12.90 10.74 2.35
CA ASN A 51 13.55 11.88 1.73
C ASN A 51 12.90 13.18 2.21
N ASN A 52 13.70 14.23 2.45
CA ASN A 52 13.20 15.57 2.80
C ASN A 52 12.10 15.58 3.85
N ASN A 53 12.31 14.88 4.98
CA ASN A 53 11.33 14.72 6.06
C ASN A 53 10.02 14.02 5.67
N THR A 54 10.03 13.28 4.57
CA THR A 54 8.88 12.50 4.14
C THR A 54 9.23 11.02 4.11
N ILE A 55 8.39 10.20 4.74
CA ILE A 55 8.42 8.75 4.60
C ILE A 55 7.51 8.38 3.44
N LYS A 56 8.02 7.59 2.53
CA LYS A 56 7.29 7.13 1.34
C LYS A 56 7.11 5.63 1.40
N PHE A 57 5.86 5.21 1.30
CA PHE A 57 5.45 3.83 1.20
C PHE A 57 4.92 3.60 -0.21
N ASN A 58 5.68 2.88 -1.01
CA ASN A 58 5.30 2.55 -2.38
C ASN A 58 5.03 1.04 -2.46
N TYR A 59 3.78 0.69 -2.58
CA TYR A 59 3.36 -0.70 -2.69
C TYR A 59 3.08 -1.07 -4.15
N THR A 60 3.32 -2.32 -4.48
CA THR A 60 2.96 -2.91 -5.77
C THR A 60 2.20 -4.20 -5.52
N LEU A 61 1.05 -4.35 -6.16
CA LEU A 61 0.25 -5.57 -6.14
C LEU A 61 0.64 -6.42 -7.35
N ASP A 62 1.00 -7.67 -7.10
CA ASP A 62 1.36 -8.63 -8.16
C ASP A 62 0.12 -9.36 -8.67
N ILE A 63 -0.74 -8.62 -9.37
CA ILE A 63 -1.92 -9.14 -10.07
C ILE A 63 -1.78 -8.75 -11.54
N GLU A 64 -1.96 -9.71 -12.44
CA GLU A 64 -2.06 -9.45 -13.87
C GLU A 64 -3.48 -9.04 -14.24
N ILE A 65 -3.59 -7.90 -14.94
CA ILE A 65 -4.88 -7.35 -15.36
C ILE A 65 -5.09 -7.62 -16.85
N PRO A 66 -6.13 -8.38 -17.21
CA PRO A 66 -6.52 -8.58 -18.60
C PRO A 66 -6.85 -7.24 -19.28
N LYS A 67 -6.49 -7.11 -20.57
CA LYS A 67 -6.65 -5.85 -21.30
C LYS A 67 -8.09 -5.36 -21.37
N ASP A 68 -9.04 -6.27 -21.48
CA ASP A 68 -10.48 -5.99 -21.52
C ASP A 68 -11.03 -5.51 -20.16
N LYS A 69 -10.31 -5.73 -19.06
CA LYS A 69 -10.70 -5.32 -17.70
C LYS A 69 -10.06 -4.01 -17.23
N ILE A 70 -9.15 -3.44 -18.02
CA ILE A 70 -8.42 -2.23 -17.62
C ILE A 70 -9.37 -1.05 -17.38
N ASN A 71 -10.38 -0.84 -18.23
CA ASN A 71 -11.31 0.27 -18.06
C ASN A 71 -12.11 0.14 -16.75
N ASP A 72 -12.59 -1.04 -16.43
CA ASP A 72 -13.31 -1.31 -15.19
C ASP A 72 -12.41 -1.12 -13.97
N LEU A 73 -11.14 -1.56 -14.06
CA LEU A 73 -10.14 -1.29 -13.03
C LEU A 73 -9.91 0.20 -12.81
N LEU A 74 -9.79 1.00 -13.87
CA LEU A 74 -9.59 2.44 -13.76
C LEU A 74 -10.79 3.13 -13.11
N MET A 75 -12.00 2.66 -13.39
CA MET A 75 -13.21 3.15 -12.69
C MET A 75 -13.16 2.81 -11.20
N LEU A 76 -12.76 1.59 -10.83
CA LEU A 76 -12.58 1.16 -9.45
C LEU A 76 -11.52 2.02 -8.74
N ILE A 77 -10.35 2.19 -9.34
CA ILE A 77 -9.26 3.02 -8.79
C ILE A 77 -9.72 4.46 -8.56
N ASN A 78 -10.39 5.06 -9.54
CA ASN A 78 -10.91 6.42 -9.41
C ASN A 78 -11.89 6.55 -8.24
N PHE A 79 -12.78 5.61 -8.11
CA PHE A 79 -13.76 5.63 -7.03
C PHE A 79 -13.08 5.53 -5.65
N VAL A 80 -12.14 4.60 -5.48
CA VAL A 80 -11.41 4.43 -4.21
C VAL A 80 -10.59 5.67 -3.89
N ASN A 81 -9.93 6.26 -4.88
CA ASN A 81 -9.09 7.44 -4.68
C ASN A 81 -9.90 8.70 -4.29
N GLN A 82 -11.14 8.83 -4.73
CA GLN A 82 -12.00 9.97 -4.34
C GLN A 82 -12.26 10.04 -2.83
N LYS A 83 -12.18 8.91 -2.14
CA LYS A 83 -12.43 8.81 -0.70
C LYS A 83 -11.16 8.90 0.15
N ASN A 84 -9.97 8.84 -0.46
CA ASN A 84 -8.69 8.81 0.23
C ASN A 84 -7.83 10.01 -0.16
N GLN A 85 -7.60 10.94 0.78
CA GLN A 85 -6.83 12.16 0.51
C GLN A 85 -5.31 11.94 0.48
N ASP A 86 -4.80 11.04 1.35
CA ASP A 86 -3.36 10.83 1.54
C ASP A 86 -2.83 9.52 0.92
N ARG A 87 -3.74 8.71 0.38
CA ARG A 87 -3.45 7.38 -0.15
C ARG A 87 -4.12 7.21 -1.48
N PHE A 88 -3.40 6.74 -2.48
CA PHE A 88 -3.97 6.58 -3.82
C PHE A 88 -3.40 5.38 -4.55
N PHE A 89 -4.28 4.74 -5.31
CA PHE A 89 -3.95 3.68 -6.24
C PHE A 89 -3.69 4.24 -7.63
N VAL A 90 -2.75 3.63 -8.32
CA VAL A 90 -2.42 3.95 -9.72
C VAL A 90 -2.23 2.64 -10.48
N PHE A 91 -2.75 2.57 -11.70
CA PHE A 91 -2.42 1.51 -12.62
C PHE A 91 -1.22 1.92 -13.47
N ASP A 92 -0.15 1.16 -13.37
CA ASP A 92 1.07 1.37 -14.15
C ASP A 92 0.97 0.55 -15.44
N PHE A 93 0.74 1.22 -16.57
CA PHE A 93 0.57 0.61 -17.87
C PHE A 93 1.85 -0.03 -18.43
N GLU A 94 3.04 0.45 -18.01
CA GLU A 94 4.31 -0.06 -18.52
C GLU A 94 4.61 -1.47 -18.01
N VAL A 95 4.29 -1.70 -16.75
CA VAL A 95 4.53 -2.99 -16.09
C VAL A 95 3.27 -3.81 -15.84
N ASN A 96 2.10 -3.31 -16.25
CA ASN A 96 0.78 -3.92 -16.03
C ASN A 96 0.55 -4.30 -14.56
N LYS A 97 0.85 -3.37 -13.63
CA LYS A 97 0.71 -3.59 -12.18
C LYS A 97 -0.04 -2.44 -11.52
N ILE A 98 -0.67 -2.77 -10.40
CA ILE A 98 -1.32 -1.78 -9.55
C ILE A 98 -0.33 -1.32 -8.51
N LYS A 99 -0.16 -0.02 -8.41
CA LYS A 99 0.67 0.63 -7.39
C LYS A 99 -0.21 1.38 -6.41
N PHE A 100 0.21 1.40 -5.16
CA PHE A 100 -0.42 2.18 -4.11
C PHE A 100 0.65 3.02 -3.41
N TYR A 101 0.34 4.29 -3.23
CA TYR A 101 1.25 5.26 -2.65
C TYR A 101 0.66 5.85 -1.38
N PHE A 102 1.49 5.93 -0.36
CA PHE A 102 1.25 6.69 0.84
C PHE A 102 2.50 7.47 1.22
N ASN A 103 2.33 8.78 1.44
CA ASN A 103 3.42 9.67 1.83
C ASN A 103 3.07 10.33 3.16
N LYS A 104 3.94 10.17 4.17
CA LYS A 104 3.78 10.80 5.47
C LYS A 104 4.84 11.86 5.67
N GLN A 105 4.43 13.12 5.78
CA GLN A 105 5.31 14.21 6.19
C GLN A 105 5.63 14.08 7.68
N CYS A 106 6.92 14.14 8.02
CA CYS A 106 7.43 14.08 9.38
C CYS A 106 7.96 15.45 9.80
N PHE A 107 7.35 16.05 10.81
CA PHE A 107 7.76 17.33 11.33
C PHE A 107 9.00 17.22 12.26
N LEU A 108 9.71 18.30 12.44
CA LEU A 108 11.07 18.50 12.97
C LEU A 108 11.44 17.91 14.35
N LYS A 109 10.58 17.15 15.02
CA LYS A 109 10.88 16.54 16.33
C LYS A 109 10.40 15.09 16.41
N LEU A 110 10.61 14.32 15.35
CA LEU A 110 10.23 12.92 15.37
C LEU A 110 11.08 12.16 16.39
N LYS A 111 10.43 11.51 17.34
CA LYS A 111 11.07 10.54 18.25
C LYS A 111 10.97 9.15 17.61
N LYS A 112 11.93 8.28 17.97
CA LYS A 112 11.96 6.87 17.52
C LYS A 112 10.58 6.20 17.66
N LYS A 113 9.96 6.30 18.84
CA LYS A 113 8.64 5.69 19.12
C LYS A 113 7.54 6.20 18.18
N ILE A 114 7.51 7.50 17.90
CA ILE A 114 6.52 8.08 16.98
C ILE A 114 6.71 7.54 15.56
N LEU A 115 7.95 7.33 15.13
CA LEU A 115 8.24 6.77 13.82
C LEU A 115 7.82 5.30 13.73
N GLU A 116 8.08 4.51 14.77
CA GLU A 116 7.61 3.13 14.89
C GLU A 116 6.08 3.07 14.80
N ASP A 117 5.37 3.91 15.58
CA ASP A 117 3.90 3.98 15.59
C ASP A 117 3.35 4.35 14.20
N VAL A 118 3.96 5.31 13.49
CA VAL A 118 3.55 5.69 12.12
C VAL A 118 3.71 4.51 11.15
N ILE A 119 4.79 3.76 11.25
CA ILE A 119 5.03 2.60 10.39
C ILE A 119 4.01 1.48 10.71
N GLU A 120 3.83 1.15 11.99
CA GLU A 120 2.88 0.11 12.42
C GLU A 120 1.44 0.46 12.05
N GLU A 121 1.01 1.72 12.27
CA GLU A 121 -0.32 2.19 11.86
C GLU A 121 -0.52 2.08 10.35
N ASN A 122 0.49 2.47 9.56
CA ASN A 122 0.40 2.34 8.10
C ASN A 122 0.28 0.88 7.67
N LEU A 123 1.07 -0.03 8.25
CA LEU A 123 0.99 -1.46 7.92
C LEU A 123 -0.38 -2.04 8.26
N ASN A 124 -0.95 -1.69 9.41
CA ASN A 124 -2.29 -2.14 9.80
C ASN A 124 -3.35 -1.68 8.80
N ILE A 125 -3.41 -0.38 8.51
CA ILE A 125 -4.38 0.17 7.56
C ILE A 125 -4.21 -0.43 6.17
N THR A 126 -2.96 -0.57 5.72
CA THR A 126 -2.65 -1.11 4.39
C THR A 126 -3.06 -2.58 4.27
N ASN A 127 -2.85 -3.40 5.30
CA ASN A 127 -3.27 -4.79 5.29
C ASN A 127 -4.79 -4.93 5.12
N TYR A 128 -5.60 -4.08 5.77
CA TYR A 128 -7.05 -4.05 5.57
C TYR A 128 -7.43 -3.60 4.17
N LEU A 129 -6.87 -2.47 3.72
CA LEU A 129 -7.16 -1.92 2.39
C LEU A 129 -6.79 -2.90 1.28
N PHE A 130 -5.64 -3.57 1.38
CA PHE A 130 -5.20 -4.51 0.36
C PHE A 130 -6.04 -5.76 0.33
N ARG A 131 -6.43 -6.30 1.47
CA ARG A 131 -7.31 -7.47 1.50
C ARG A 131 -8.62 -7.18 0.75
N ASP A 132 -9.26 -6.07 1.07
CA ASP A 132 -10.56 -5.74 0.51
C ASP A 132 -10.45 -5.28 -0.96
N PHE A 133 -9.41 -4.51 -1.29
CA PHE A 133 -9.14 -4.08 -2.66
C PHE A 133 -8.67 -5.22 -3.56
N ALA A 134 -7.81 -6.11 -3.09
CA ALA A 134 -7.37 -7.29 -3.83
C ALA A 134 -8.53 -8.24 -4.12
N LEU A 135 -9.46 -8.42 -3.16
CA LEU A 135 -10.67 -9.20 -3.39
C LEU A 135 -11.56 -8.56 -4.46
N ALA A 136 -11.71 -7.23 -4.43
CA ALA A 136 -12.47 -6.50 -5.44
C ALA A 136 -11.84 -6.66 -6.83
N ILE A 137 -10.51 -6.54 -6.94
CA ILE A 137 -9.78 -6.74 -8.21
C ILE A 137 -9.88 -8.19 -8.67
N HIS A 138 -9.71 -9.15 -7.78
CA HIS A 138 -9.83 -10.56 -8.11
C HIS A 138 -11.22 -10.86 -8.71
N ASN A 139 -12.28 -10.37 -8.09
CA ASN A 139 -13.63 -10.52 -8.59
C ASN A 139 -13.81 -9.81 -9.94
N LEU A 140 -13.22 -8.63 -10.13
CA LEU A 140 -13.24 -7.90 -11.40
C LEU A 140 -12.55 -8.67 -12.53
N VAL A 141 -11.42 -9.30 -12.23
CA VAL A 141 -10.61 -10.04 -13.20
C VAL A 141 -11.25 -11.37 -13.58
N TYR A 142 -11.81 -12.09 -12.61
CA TYR A 142 -12.25 -13.47 -12.79
C TYR A 142 -13.76 -13.67 -12.86
N SER A 143 -14.58 -12.64 -12.59
CA SER A 143 -16.03 -12.76 -12.78
C SER A 143 -16.46 -12.34 -14.18
N GLU A 144 -17.31 -13.16 -14.79
CA GLU A 144 -17.86 -12.91 -16.14
C GLU A 144 -18.81 -11.70 -16.20
N LYS A 145 -19.39 -11.31 -15.07
CA LYS A 145 -20.30 -10.16 -14.95
C LYS A 145 -20.09 -9.42 -13.64
N ILE A 146 -19.62 -8.19 -13.73
CA ILE A 146 -19.68 -7.26 -12.60
C ILE A 146 -20.93 -6.43 -12.76
N ASP A 147 -21.91 -6.72 -11.94
CA ASP A 147 -23.07 -5.84 -11.75
C ASP A 147 -22.63 -4.62 -10.94
N GLN A 148 -23.12 -3.44 -11.31
CA GLN A 148 -22.87 -2.17 -10.61
C GLN A 148 -23.26 -2.22 -9.12
N SER A 149 -24.24 -3.07 -8.77
CA SER A 149 -24.65 -3.36 -7.38
C SER A 149 -23.58 -4.12 -6.59
N SER A 150 -22.83 -5.02 -7.23
CA SER A 150 -21.71 -5.73 -6.61
C SER A 150 -20.55 -4.78 -6.32
N PHE A 151 -20.29 -3.81 -7.18
CA PHE A 151 -19.37 -2.71 -6.93
C PHE A 151 -19.77 -1.90 -5.69
N GLN A 152 -21.03 -1.49 -5.60
CA GLN A 152 -21.53 -0.73 -4.44
C GLN A 152 -21.45 -1.51 -3.13
N LEU A 153 -21.77 -2.81 -3.13
CA LEU A 153 -21.67 -3.67 -1.94
C LEU A 153 -20.23 -3.88 -1.46
N MET A 154 -19.27 -3.97 -2.38
CA MET A 154 -17.84 -4.01 -2.03
C MET A 154 -17.40 -2.74 -1.30
N PHE A 155 -17.92 -1.58 -1.70
CA PHE A 155 -17.57 -0.29 -1.14
C PHE A 155 -18.23 0.02 0.19
N LEU A 156 -19.44 -0.44 0.41
CA LEU A 156 -20.12 -0.30 1.70
C LEU A 156 -19.39 -1.05 2.83
N LYS A 157 -18.66 -2.13 2.48
CA LYS A 157 -17.77 -2.82 3.45
C LYS A 157 -16.50 -2.02 3.78
N ILE A 158 -15.97 -1.25 2.83
CA ILE A 158 -14.80 -0.38 3.06
C ILE A 158 -15.20 0.83 3.93
N GLU A 159 -16.42 1.33 3.79
CA GLU A 159 -16.96 2.43 4.65
C GLU A 159 -17.20 2.01 6.10
N GLY A 160 -17.38 0.75 6.39
CA GLY A 160 -17.56 0.23 7.75
C GLY A 160 -16.27 0.11 8.56
N CYS A 161 -15.11 0.46 7.98
CA CYS A 161 -13.78 0.42 8.61
C CYS A 161 -13.21 1.83 8.86
N ALA A 162 -14.02 2.88 8.81
CA ALA A 162 -13.64 4.26 9.12
C ALA A 162 -13.99 4.61 10.58
#